data_75243754f72686cff494d25d6c7d5ef7
#
_entry.id   75243754f72686cff494d25d6c7d5ef7
#
_cell.length_a   1.000
_cell.length_b   1.000
_cell.length_c   1.000
_cell.angle_alpha   90.00
_cell.angle_beta   90.00
_cell.angle_gamma   90.00
#
_symmetry.space_group_name_H-M   'P 1'
#
loop_
_entity.id
_entity.type
_entity.pdbx_description
1 polymer ?
#
loop_
_entity_poly.entity_id
_entity_poly.type
_entity_poly.pdbx_seq_one_letter_code
_entity_poly.pdbx_strand_id
1 'polypeptide(L)'
;MLRIWKATERQRLVPVEMETAFPFLLEPDHVVSLLGGGGKTTLLYEMAGFGVRNGQNVLVTTSTHLYRPPEEWRDRTLKEVERKFQAGCAAIIGSDCRDPKKIAMPEEQLFETARKKAVSYTHLTLPT
;
A
#
# COMPACT_ATOMS: atom_id res chain seq x y z
N MET A 1 3.50 13.74 8.46
CA MET A 1 2.67 14.02 7.28
C MET A 1 3.54 14.10 6.04
N LEU A 2 3.20 13.33 5.01
CA LEU A 2 3.93 13.35 3.75
C LEU A 2 3.63 14.65 2.99
N ARG A 3 4.69 15.28 2.48
CA ARG A 3 4.55 16.44 1.60
C ARG A 3 5.11 16.07 0.23
N ILE A 4 4.38 16.44 -0.82
CA ILE A 4 4.76 16.14 -2.20
C ILE A 4 5.05 17.44 -2.90
N TRP A 5 6.22 17.49 -3.55
CA TRP A 5 6.70 18.66 -4.28
C TRP A 5 6.93 18.28 -5.73
N LYS A 6 6.44 19.10 -6.63
CA LYS A 6 6.65 18.91 -8.06
C LYS A 6 7.62 19.98 -8.58
N ALA A 7 8.60 19.56 -9.36
CA ALA A 7 9.49 20.49 -10.04
C ALA A 7 8.77 21.11 -11.25
N THR A 8 8.82 22.42 -11.37
CA THR A 8 8.28 23.13 -12.52
C THR A 8 9.36 23.28 -13.60
N GLU A 9 8.98 23.74 -14.79
CA GLU A 9 9.89 24.00 -15.90
C GLU A 9 10.98 25.02 -15.52
N ARG A 10 10.69 25.90 -14.57
CA ARG A 10 11.65 26.90 -14.06
C ARG A 10 12.48 26.37 -12.90
N GLN A 11 12.50 25.07 -12.70
CA GLN A 11 13.23 24.39 -11.62
C GLN A 11 12.81 24.82 -10.21
N ARG A 12 11.58 25.27 -10.04
CA ARG A 12 11.02 25.57 -8.73
C ARG A 12 10.27 24.35 -8.21
N LEU A 13 10.28 24.15 -6.89
CA LEU A 13 9.49 23.12 -6.24
C LEU A 13 8.19 23.76 -5.76
N VAL A 14 7.08 23.18 -6.15
CA VAL A 14 5.75 23.60 -5.70
C VAL A 14 5.05 22.45 -5.01
N PRO A 15 4.34 22.70 -3.88
CA PRO A 15 3.59 21.65 -3.21
C PRO A 15 2.38 21.24 -4.05
N VAL A 16 2.08 19.94 -4.08
CA VAL A 16 0.94 19.42 -4.81
C VAL A 16 0.20 18.39 -3.95
N GLU A 17 -1.09 18.21 -4.23
CA GLU A 17 -1.90 17.19 -3.59
C GLU A 17 -1.57 15.81 -4.14
N MET A 18 -1.91 14.76 -3.37
CA MET A 18 -1.66 13.37 -3.75
C MET A 18 -2.27 13.04 -5.12
N GLU A 19 -3.52 13.43 -5.36
CA GLU A 19 -4.24 13.16 -6.60
C GLU A 19 -3.66 13.93 -7.79
N THR A 20 -3.00 15.06 -7.55
CA THR A 20 -2.32 15.83 -8.60
C THR A 20 -1.00 15.16 -8.99
N ALA A 21 -0.25 14.68 -7.99
CA ALA A 21 1.02 13.99 -8.24
C ALA A 21 0.82 12.61 -8.84
N PHE A 22 -0.23 11.91 -8.39
CA PHE A 22 -0.52 10.52 -8.78
C PHE A 22 -1.99 10.37 -9.18
N PRO A 23 -2.39 10.91 -10.35
CA PRO A 23 -3.81 10.89 -10.74
C PRO A 23 -4.41 9.51 -10.91
N PHE A 24 -3.60 8.48 -11.17
CA PHE A 24 -4.08 7.10 -11.28
C PHE A 24 -4.68 6.56 -9.99
N LEU A 25 -4.39 7.18 -8.83
CA LEU A 25 -4.94 6.74 -7.55
C LEU A 25 -6.45 6.91 -7.45
N LEU A 26 -7.05 7.74 -8.31
CA LEU A 26 -8.50 7.93 -8.37
C LEU A 26 -9.19 6.91 -9.28
N GLU A 27 -8.42 6.20 -10.10
CA GLU A 27 -8.96 5.19 -11.01
C GLU A 27 -9.17 3.87 -10.30
N PRO A 28 -10.24 3.12 -10.63
CA PRO A 28 -10.44 1.78 -10.06
C PRO A 28 -9.43 0.78 -10.62
N ASP A 29 -9.23 -0.32 -9.90
CA ASP A 29 -8.42 -1.47 -10.34
C ASP A 29 -6.96 -1.15 -10.65
N HIS A 30 -6.39 -0.16 -9.96
CA HIS A 30 -4.99 0.17 -10.15
C HIS A 30 -4.08 -0.63 -9.21
N VAL A 31 -2.84 -0.83 -9.65
CA VAL A 31 -1.79 -1.46 -8.86
C VAL A 31 -0.63 -0.47 -8.73
N VAL A 32 -0.18 -0.27 -7.51
CA VAL A 32 0.96 0.60 -7.23
C VAL A 32 2.11 -0.24 -6.73
N SER A 33 3.25 -0.15 -7.41
CA SER A 33 4.50 -0.78 -6.97
C SER A 33 5.50 0.30 -6.60
N LEU A 34 6.05 0.22 -5.40
CA LEU A 34 7.03 1.20 -4.91
C LEU A 34 8.42 0.57 -4.91
N LEU A 35 9.33 1.20 -5.64
CA LEU A 35 10.72 0.78 -5.80
C LEU A 35 11.66 1.91 -5.38
N GLY A 36 12.91 1.57 -5.11
CA GLY A 36 13.95 2.58 -4.90
C GLY A 36 14.42 2.72 -3.48
N GLY A 37 15.00 3.88 -3.16
CA GLY A 37 15.61 4.19 -1.87
C GLY A 37 14.63 4.48 -0.76
N GLY A 38 15.04 5.24 0.26
CA GLY A 38 14.25 5.52 1.46
C GLY A 38 12.91 6.20 1.21
N GLY A 39 12.04 6.17 2.20
CA GLY A 39 10.74 6.82 2.16
C GLY A 39 9.61 5.99 1.57
N LYS A 40 9.88 4.79 1.05
CA LYS A 40 8.87 3.95 0.40
C LYS A 40 7.76 3.51 1.36
N THR A 41 8.11 3.15 2.57
CA THR A 41 7.12 2.70 3.56
C THR A 41 6.15 3.82 3.91
N THR A 42 6.66 5.04 4.10
CA THR A 42 5.83 6.21 4.36
C THR A 42 4.88 6.46 3.19
N LEU A 43 5.39 6.44 1.97
CA LEU A 43 4.59 6.66 0.77
C LEU A 43 3.54 5.55 0.60
N LEU A 44 3.90 4.31 0.88
CA LEU A 44 3.00 3.16 0.81
C LEU A 44 1.76 3.40 1.68
N TYR A 45 1.95 3.76 2.95
CA TYR A 45 0.84 3.97 3.87
C TYR A 45 0.05 5.25 3.56
N GLU A 46 0.70 6.28 3.07
CA GLU A 46 0.01 7.51 2.64
C GLU A 46 -0.91 7.24 1.43
N MET A 47 -0.42 6.48 0.46
CA MET A 47 -1.23 6.09 -0.70
C MET A 47 -2.40 5.18 -0.29
N ALA A 48 -2.15 4.24 0.62
CA ALA A 48 -3.20 3.36 1.14
C ALA A 48 -4.27 4.17 1.87
N GLY A 49 -3.87 5.11 2.71
CA GLY A 49 -4.79 6.00 3.42
C GLY A 49 -5.60 6.87 2.47
N PHE A 50 -4.98 7.36 1.41
CA PHE A 50 -5.68 8.13 0.38
C PHE A 50 -6.77 7.29 -0.29
N GLY A 51 -6.46 6.05 -0.67
CA GLY A 51 -7.44 5.15 -1.27
C GLY A 51 -8.61 4.87 -0.34
N VAL A 52 -8.32 4.61 0.93
CA VAL A 52 -9.37 4.38 1.94
C VAL A 52 -10.27 5.61 2.10
N ARG A 53 -9.68 6.80 2.18
CA ARG A 53 -10.46 8.05 2.29
C ARG A 53 -11.36 8.30 1.07
N ASN A 54 -11.01 7.71 -0.08
CA ASN A 54 -11.80 7.81 -1.30
C ASN A 54 -12.73 6.60 -1.50
N GLY A 55 -12.97 5.82 -0.45
CA GLY A 55 -13.93 4.72 -0.46
C GLY A 55 -13.46 3.47 -1.18
N GLN A 56 -12.16 3.33 -1.42
CA GLN A 56 -11.62 2.16 -2.11
C GLN A 56 -11.26 1.04 -1.13
N ASN A 57 -11.41 -0.20 -1.57
CA ASN A 57 -10.91 -1.36 -0.86
C ASN A 57 -9.42 -1.50 -1.18
N VAL A 58 -8.57 -1.14 -0.23
CA VAL A 58 -7.11 -1.09 -0.44
C VAL A 58 -6.43 -2.28 0.19
N LEU A 59 -5.63 -2.98 -0.62
CA LEU A 59 -4.79 -4.08 -0.16
C LEU A 59 -3.34 -3.61 -0.16
N VAL A 60 -2.65 -3.83 0.96
CA VAL A 60 -1.23 -3.50 1.13
C VAL A 60 -0.46 -4.81 1.37
N THR A 61 0.62 -4.99 0.66
CA THR A 61 1.48 -6.15 0.85
C THR A 61 2.90 -5.87 0.34
N THR A 62 3.71 -6.90 0.26
CA THR A 62 5.07 -6.81 -0.26
C THR A 62 5.39 -8.07 -1.08
N SER A 63 6.20 -7.92 -2.10
CA SER A 63 6.76 -9.06 -2.84
C SER A 63 8.14 -9.47 -2.30
N THR A 64 8.69 -8.70 -1.38
CA THR A 64 9.98 -8.97 -0.74
C THR A 64 9.82 -8.94 0.78
N HIS A 65 10.10 -7.79 1.40
CA HIS A 65 9.98 -7.61 2.85
C HIS A 65 9.42 -6.24 3.17
N LEU A 66 8.63 -6.16 4.21
CA LEU A 66 8.07 -4.94 4.73
C LEU A 66 8.30 -4.93 6.24
N TYR A 67 8.61 -3.78 6.84
CA TYR A 67 8.67 -3.69 8.29
C TYR A 67 7.34 -4.14 8.87
N ARG A 68 7.41 -4.95 9.92
CA ARG A 68 6.23 -5.54 10.54
C ARG A 68 5.33 -4.43 11.07
N PRO A 69 4.08 -4.34 10.57
CA PRO A 69 3.12 -3.39 11.13
C PRO A 69 2.67 -3.88 12.51
N PRO A 70 2.01 -3.01 13.30
CA PRO A 70 1.34 -3.48 14.52
C PRO A 70 0.48 -4.70 14.23
N GLU A 71 0.48 -5.67 15.12
CA GLU A 71 -0.17 -6.95 14.88
C GLU A 71 -1.67 -6.78 14.59
N GLU A 72 -2.31 -5.81 15.20
CA GLU A 72 -3.73 -5.52 14.98
C GLU A 72 -4.04 -4.97 13.57
N TRP A 73 -3.03 -4.50 12.85
CA TRP A 73 -3.22 -4.02 11.47
C TRP A 73 -3.09 -5.13 10.43
N ARG A 74 -2.47 -6.24 10.83
CA ARG A 74 -2.12 -7.31 9.91
C ARG A 74 -3.25 -8.33 9.84
N ASP A 75 -3.59 -8.74 8.63
CA ASP A 75 -4.65 -9.69 8.35
C ASP A 75 -4.02 -11.01 7.90
N ARG A 76 -4.54 -12.12 8.42
CA ARG A 76 -3.99 -13.45 8.16
C ARG A 76 -4.91 -14.33 7.34
N THR A 77 -6.18 -13.95 7.24
CA THR A 77 -7.19 -14.73 6.52
C THR A 77 -7.99 -13.83 5.59
N LEU A 78 -8.61 -14.43 4.58
CA LEU A 78 -9.48 -13.68 3.68
C LEU A 78 -10.64 -13.03 4.44
N LYS A 79 -11.15 -13.71 5.44
CA LYS A 79 -12.25 -13.18 6.25
C LYS A 79 -11.85 -11.90 6.99
N GLU A 80 -10.63 -11.86 7.53
CA GLU A 80 -10.10 -10.65 8.17
C GLU A 80 -9.93 -9.52 7.16
N VAL A 81 -9.44 -9.83 5.95
CA VAL A 81 -9.32 -8.86 4.86
C VAL A 81 -10.69 -8.26 4.52
N GLU A 82 -11.69 -9.10 4.36
CA GLU A 82 -13.05 -8.64 4.05
C GLU A 82 -13.62 -7.74 5.16
N ARG A 83 -13.35 -8.08 6.41
CA ARG A 83 -13.77 -7.25 7.55
C ARG A 83 -13.14 -5.87 7.50
N LYS A 84 -11.85 -5.79 7.14
CA LYS A 84 -11.17 -4.50 6.98
C LYS A 84 -11.81 -3.67 5.88
N PHE A 85 -12.11 -4.28 4.74
CA PHE A 85 -12.77 -3.58 3.63
C PHE A 85 -14.14 -3.06 4.03
N GLN A 86 -14.93 -3.87 4.74
CA GLN A 86 -16.24 -3.46 5.22
C GLN A 86 -16.15 -2.32 6.25
N ALA A 87 -15.10 -2.31 7.05
CA ALA A 87 -14.87 -1.27 8.06
C ALA A 87 -14.27 0.02 7.48
N GLY A 88 -13.97 0.05 6.19
CA GLY A 88 -13.33 1.20 5.56
C GLY A 88 -11.87 1.34 5.94
N CYS A 89 -11.17 0.23 6.12
CA CYS A 89 -9.76 0.19 6.45
C CYS A 89 -8.97 -0.55 5.38
N ALA A 90 -7.69 -0.20 5.23
CA ALA A 90 -6.80 -0.96 4.37
C ALA A 90 -6.49 -2.31 5.00
N ALA A 91 -6.44 -3.36 4.20
CA ALA A 91 -6.01 -4.68 4.63
C ALA A 91 -4.51 -4.82 4.37
N ILE A 92 -3.79 -5.39 5.32
CA ILE A 92 -2.35 -5.62 5.20
C ILE A 92 -2.08 -7.11 5.34
N ILE A 93 -1.50 -7.72 4.33
CA ILE A 93 -1.18 -9.15 4.34
C ILE A 93 0.31 -9.38 4.11
N GLY A 94 0.81 -10.44 4.71
CA GLY A 94 2.20 -10.85 4.60
C GLY A 94 2.46 -12.05 5.49
N SER A 95 3.49 -12.82 5.19
CA SER A 95 3.87 -13.99 5.96
C SER A 95 4.98 -13.65 6.95
N ASP A 96 5.05 -14.41 8.03
CA ASP A 96 6.17 -14.33 8.95
C ASP A 96 7.44 -14.77 8.22
N CYS A 97 8.57 -14.19 8.57
CA CYS A 97 9.85 -14.54 7.99
C CYS A 97 10.92 -14.64 9.08
N ARG A 98 12.17 -14.92 8.70
CA ARG A 98 13.27 -15.09 9.67
C ARG A 98 13.47 -13.85 10.52
N ASP A 99 13.34 -12.66 9.92
CA ASP A 99 13.51 -11.42 10.65
C ASP A 99 12.19 -11.09 11.37
N PRO A 100 12.17 -11.11 12.73
CA PRO A 100 10.93 -10.83 13.46
C PRO A 100 10.45 -9.39 13.33
N LYS A 101 11.27 -8.50 12.79
CA LYS A 101 10.91 -7.09 12.56
C LYS A 101 10.25 -6.87 11.21
N LYS A 102 10.14 -7.92 10.40
CA LYS A 102 9.61 -7.80 9.03
C LYS A 102 8.58 -8.87 8.74
N ILE A 103 7.78 -8.61 7.72
CA ILE A 103 6.92 -9.60 7.09
C ILE A 103 7.36 -9.75 5.63
N ALA A 104 7.08 -10.91 5.06
CA ALA A 104 7.47 -11.24 3.70
C ALA A 104 6.23 -11.41 2.83
N MET A 105 6.43 -11.79 1.57
CA MET A 105 5.37 -12.08 0.62
C MET A 105 4.32 -12.99 1.24
N PRO A 106 3.03 -12.68 1.09
CA PRO A 106 1.97 -13.51 1.65
C PRO A 106 1.83 -14.84 0.91
N GLU A 107 1.10 -15.77 1.51
CA GLU A 107 0.72 -17.02 0.86
C GLU A 107 -0.01 -16.71 -0.45
N GLU A 108 0.32 -17.45 -1.50
CA GLU A 108 -0.19 -17.19 -2.85
C GLU A 108 -1.72 -17.19 -2.91
N GLN A 109 -2.37 -18.17 -2.29
CA GLN A 109 -3.83 -18.26 -2.32
C GLN A 109 -4.49 -17.08 -1.62
N LEU A 110 -3.98 -16.69 -0.47
CA LEU A 110 -4.49 -15.53 0.24
C LEU A 110 -4.32 -14.26 -0.60
N PHE A 111 -3.13 -14.08 -1.19
CA PHE A 111 -2.86 -12.94 -2.05
C PHE A 111 -3.83 -12.88 -3.24
N GLU A 112 -3.99 -13.99 -3.97
CA GLU A 112 -4.85 -14.02 -5.14
C GLU A 112 -6.32 -13.74 -4.81
N THR A 113 -6.83 -14.33 -3.74
CA THR A 113 -8.22 -14.12 -3.35
C THR A 113 -8.46 -12.72 -2.78
N ALA A 114 -7.53 -12.19 -1.99
CA ALA A 114 -7.63 -10.84 -1.45
C ALA A 114 -7.55 -9.78 -2.55
N ARG A 115 -6.64 -9.98 -3.51
CA ARG A 115 -6.46 -9.05 -4.63
C ARG A 115 -7.73 -8.91 -5.48
N LYS A 116 -8.44 -10.00 -5.69
CA LYS A 116 -9.70 -9.97 -6.47
C LYS A 116 -10.79 -9.15 -5.79
N LYS A 117 -10.75 -9.02 -4.48
CA LYS A 117 -11.73 -8.25 -3.71
C LYS A 117 -11.30 -6.80 -3.52
N ALA A 118 -10.06 -6.47 -3.78
CA ALA A 118 -9.54 -5.12 -3.65
C ALA A 118 -9.80 -4.33 -4.92
N VAL A 119 -10.18 -3.06 -4.76
CA VAL A 119 -10.31 -2.12 -5.88
C VAL A 119 -8.95 -1.48 -6.15
N SER A 120 -8.14 -1.31 -5.11
CA SER A 120 -6.82 -0.72 -5.19
C SER A 120 -5.82 -1.65 -4.51
N TYR A 121 -4.70 -1.91 -5.17
CA TYR A 121 -3.66 -2.78 -4.66
C TYR A 121 -2.33 -2.03 -4.67
N THR A 122 -1.72 -1.91 -3.50
CA THR A 122 -0.42 -1.25 -3.34
C THR A 122 0.55 -2.25 -2.72
N HIS A 123 1.71 -2.42 -3.32
CA HIS A 123 2.73 -3.28 -2.75
C HIS A 123 4.11 -2.67 -2.79
N LEU A 124 4.91 -3.02 -1.79
CA LEU A 124 6.29 -2.64 -1.70
C LEU A 124 7.15 -3.70 -2.36
N THR A 125 7.98 -3.27 -3.30
CA THR A 125 8.98 -4.13 -3.94
C THR A 125 10.35 -3.51 -3.70
N LEU A 126 11.29 -4.33 -3.25
CA LEU A 126 12.66 -3.88 -3.09
C LEU A 126 13.46 -4.24 -4.36
N PRO A 127 14.38 -3.38 -4.78
CA PRO A 127 15.31 -3.74 -5.86
C PRO A 127 16.17 -4.90 -5.38
N THR A 128 16.35 -5.87 -6.24
CA THR A 128 17.26 -7.00 -6.00
C THR A 128 18.71 -6.59 -6.20
#